data_6d02f6f4ea0d751c6c17797026339c3c
#
_entry.id   6d02f6f4ea0d751c6c17797026339c3c
#
_cell.length_a   1.000
_cell.length_b   1.000
_cell.length_c   1.000
_cell.angle_alpha   90.00
_cell.angle_beta   90.00
_cell.angle_gamma   90.00
#
_symmetry.space_group_name_H-M   'P 1'
#
loop_
_entity.id
_entity.type
_entity.pdbx_description
1 polymer ?
#
loop_
_entity_poly.entity_id
_entity_poly.type
_entity_poly.pdbx_seq_one_letter_code
_entity_poly.pdbx_strand_id
1 'polypeptide(L)'
;MSNQKISFATEKELREAILQEKARGTPDIEIGRKYRVTFRYIERLITESKGINISALSRLVGTKKVKALCPKDFKEEQTTVWSFKQRGKWATHSGEYRGNWSPYIPRNVILKYSKPAELVLDYFCGAGTTAVEAKLLGRKCVALDINDKAIELAKRNLDFPVSMQQLTLLSSFSS
;
A
#
# COMPACT_ATOMS: atom_id res chain seq x y z
N MET A 1 -13.47 -2.36 -43.54
CA MET A 1 -14.27 -2.52 -42.30
C MET A 1 -14.41 -1.16 -41.66
N SER A 2 -15.62 -0.59 -41.68
CA SER A 2 -15.90 0.77 -41.26
C SER A 2 -15.70 0.97 -39.78
N ASN A 3 -14.80 1.86 -39.43
CA ASN A 3 -14.50 2.28 -38.06
C ASN A 3 -15.64 3.21 -37.58
N GLN A 4 -16.77 2.62 -37.15
CA GLN A 4 -17.86 3.41 -36.56
C GLN A 4 -17.38 4.07 -35.29
N LYS A 5 -17.27 5.40 -35.34
CA LYS A 5 -16.95 6.24 -34.19
C LYS A 5 -18.11 6.14 -33.20
N ILE A 6 -17.97 5.36 -32.14
CA ILE A 6 -18.96 5.32 -31.06
C ILE A 6 -18.88 6.68 -30.38
N SER A 7 -19.93 7.49 -30.54
CA SER A 7 -20.08 8.78 -29.87
C SER A 7 -21.10 8.62 -28.76
N PHE A 8 -20.77 9.01 -27.54
CA PHE A 8 -21.69 9.08 -26.41
C PHE A 8 -22.07 10.54 -26.18
N ALA A 9 -23.35 10.79 -25.94
CA ALA A 9 -23.86 12.13 -25.66
C ALA A 9 -23.48 12.58 -24.24
N THR A 10 -23.31 11.61 -23.30
CA THR A 10 -22.99 11.88 -21.91
C THR A 10 -21.96 10.88 -21.33
N GLU A 11 -21.21 11.32 -20.33
CA GLU A 11 -20.31 10.42 -19.58
C GLU A 11 -21.08 9.28 -18.92
N LYS A 12 -22.33 9.49 -18.54
CA LYS A 12 -23.20 8.48 -17.92
C LYS A 12 -23.45 7.31 -18.89
N GLU A 13 -23.76 7.58 -20.13
CA GLU A 13 -23.97 6.55 -21.15
C GLU A 13 -22.70 5.73 -21.42
N LEU A 14 -21.55 6.38 -21.48
CA LEU A 14 -20.27 5.69 -21.62
C LEU A 14 -20.00 4.75 -20.43
N ARG A 15 -20.27 5.20 -19.20
CA ARG A 15 -20.13 4.42 -17.98
C ARG A 15 -21.02 3.18 -17.99
N GLU A 16 -22.29 3.34 -18.33
CA GLU A 16 -23.26 2.24 -18.42
C GLU A 16 -22.86 1.21 -19.48
N ALA A 17 -22.43 1.67 -20.65
CA ALA A 17 -21.96 0.79 -21.72
C ALA A 17 -20.72 -0.04 -21.30
N ILE A 18 -19.75 0.56 -20.62
CA ILE A 18 -18.56 -0.15 -20.11
C ILE A 18 -18.95 -1.20 -19.07
N LEU A 19 -19.85 -0.86 -18.14
CA LEU A 19 -20.31 -1.80 -17.11
C LEU A 19 -21.09 -2.98 -17.71
N GLN A 20 -21.88 -2.75 -18.74
CA GLN A 20 -22.58 -3.82 -19.48
C GLN A 20 -21.60 -4.76 -20.18
N GLU A 21 -20.56 -4.23 -20.83
CA GLU A 21 -19.51 -5.07 -21.44
C GLU A 21 -18.77 -5.92 -20.39
N LYS A 22 -18.48 -5.35 -19.24
CA LYS A 22 -17.88 -6.12 -18.12
C LYS A 22 -18.81 -7.22 -17.63
N ALA A 23 -20.11 -6.96 -17.51
CA ALA A 23 -21.09 -7.97 -17.11
C ALA A 23 -21.19 -9.12 -18.11
N ARG A 24 -20.91 -8.86 -19.40
CA ARG A 24 -20.83 -9.87 -20.47
C ARG A 24 -19.50 -10.64 -20.48
N GLY A 25 -18.53 -10.29 -19.62
CA GLY A 25 -17.22 -10.93 -19.56
C GLY A 25 -16.21 -10.41 -20.56
N THR A 26 -16.47 -9.28 -21.24
CA THR A 26 -15.52 -8.68 -22.20
C THR A 26 -14.21 -8.30 -21.51
N PRO A 27 -13.04 -8.68 -22.07
CA PRO A 27 -11.74 -8.32 -21.52
C PRO A 27 -11.50 -6.80 -21.50
N ASP A 28 -10.84 -6.29 -20.46
CA ASP A 28 -10.57 -4.86 -20.27
C ASP A 28 -9.79 -4.23 -21.43
N ILE A 29 -8.92 -5.00 -22.05
CA ILE A 29 -8.13 -4.57 -23.22
C ILE A 29 -9.03 -4.26 -24.43
N GLU A 30 -10.08 -5.05 -24.64
CA GLU A 30 -11.06 -4.86 -25.70
C GLU A 30 -11.95 -3.66 -25.41
N ILE A 31 -12.42 -3.54 -24.16
CA ILE A 31 -13.19 -2.39 -23.69
C ILE A 31 -12.37 -1.10 -23.85
N GLY A 32 -11.10 -1.11 -23.44
CA GLY A 32 -10.21 0.02 -23.57
C GLY A 32 -10.02 0.48 -25.02
N ARG A 33 -9.87 -0.46 -25.94
CA ARG A 33 -9.77 -0.18 -27.39
C ARG A 33 -11.09 0.32 -27.99
N LYS A 34 -12.20 -0.31 -27.65
CA LYS A 34 -13.53 -0.01 -28.16
C LYS A 34 -13.98 1.39 -27.76
N TYR A 35 -13.83 1.73 -26.49
CA TYR A 35 -14.30 2.98 -25.90
C TYR A 35 -13.22 4.06 -25.78
N ARG A 36 -11.98 3.76 -26.16
CA ARG A 36 -10.81 4.64 -26.03
C ARG A 36 -10.56 5.14 -24.59
N VAL A 37 -10.80 4.27 -23.64
CA VAL A 37 -10.60 4.54 -22.21
C VAL A 37 -9.39 3.80 -21.68
N THR A 38 -8.79 4.34 -20.63
CA THR A 38 -7.65 3.70 -19.97
C THR A 38 -8.10 2.55 -19.06
N PHE A 39 -7.23 1.59 -18.83
CA PHE A 39 -7.45 0.50 -17.88
C PHE A 39 -7.84 1.04 -16.48
N ARG A 40 -7.17 2.10 -16.01
CA ARG A 40 -7.51 2.80 -14.76
C ARG A 40 -8.94 3.33 -14.72
N TYR A 41 -9.44 3.81 -15.84
CA TYR A 41 -10.82 4.30 -15.91
C TYR A 41 -11.82 3.15 -15.76
N ILE A 42 -11.56 2.00 -16.39
CA ILE A 42 -12.39 0.79 -16.29
C ILE A 42 -12.40 0.25 -14.85
N GLU A 43 -11.23 0.09 -14.24
CA GLU A 43 -11.12 -0.35 -12.83
C GLU A 43 -11.86 0.59 -11.87
N ARG A 44 -11.73 1.88 -12.08
CA ARG A 44 -12.43 2.90 -11.31
C ARG A 44 -13.94 2.71 -11.40
N LEU A 45 -14.49 2.54 -12.61
CA LEU A 45 -15.93 2.35 -12.82
C LEU A 45 -16.44 1.08 -12.15
N ILE A 46 -15.72 -0.03 -12.26
CA ILE A 46 -16.08 -1.29 -11.62
C ILE A 46 -16.11 -1.12 -10.09
N THR A 47 -15.13 -0.44 -9.54
CA THR A 47 -15.02 -0.21 -8.11
C THR A 47 -16.15 0.68 -7.59
N GLU A 48 -16.47 1.76 -8.31
CA GLU A 48 -17.62 2.64 -8.01
C GLU A 48 -18.96 1.91 -8.13
N SER A 49 -19.13 1.06 -9.15
CA SER A 49 -20.37 0.30 -9.35
C SER A 49 -20.66 -0.72 -8.23
N LYS A 50 -19.61 -1.17 -7.52
CA LYS A 50 -19.73 -2.05 -6.35
C LYS A 50 -20.00 -1.29 -5.04
N GLY A 51 -20.33 -0.01 -5.12
CA GLY A 51 -20.59 0.84 -3.96
C GLY A 51 -19.33 1.21 -3.15
N ILE A 52 -18.14 0.93 -3.69
CA ILE A 52 -16.89 1.27 -3.03
C ILE A 52 -16.56 2.73 -3.36
N ASN A 53 -16.58 3.58 -2.35
CA ASN A 53 -16.26 4.99 -2.51
C ASN A 53 -14.75 5.16 -2.77
N ILE A 54 -14.39 5.49 -4.03
CA ILE A 54 -12.99 5.68 -4.45
C ILE A 54 -12.33 6.86 -3.75
N SER A 55 -13.09 7.89 -3.36
CA SER A 55 -12.54 8.96 -2.51
C SER A 55 -12.17 8.45 -1.11
N ALA A 56 -12.80 7.40 -0.61
CA ALA A 56 -12.34 6.69 0.58
C ALA A 56 -11.12 5.80 0.30
N LEU A 57 -11.05 5.17 -0.90
CA LEU A 57 -9.90 4.40 -1.37
C LEU A 57 -8.70 5.29 -1.73
N SER A 58 -8.91 6.50 -2.25
CA SER A 58 -7.82 7.46 -2.49
C SER A 58 -7.14 7.91 -1.21
N ARG A 59 -7.83 7.80 -0.07
CA ARG A 59 -7.21 7.95 1.26
C ARG A 59 -6.33 6.75 1.64
N LEU A 60 -6.51 5.60 0.99
CA LEU A 60 -5.67 4.41 1.15
C LEU A 60 -4.45 4.43 0.20
N VAL A 61 -4.52 5.21 -0.88
CA VAL A 61 -3.35 5.50 -1.72
C VAL A 61 -2.57 6.60 -1.02
N GLY A 62 -1.50 6.22 -0.33
CA GLY A 62 -0.67 7.15 0.42
C GLY A 62 -0.21 8.34 -0.40
N THR A 63 -0.25 9.52 0.19
CA THR A 63 0.06 10.81 -0.45
C THR A 63 1.53 11.19 -0.29
N LYS A 64 2.23 10.64 0.70
CA LYS A 64 3.63 10.94 0.96
C LYS A 64 4.56 10.28 -0.06
N LYS A 65 5.35 11.09 -0.73
CA LYS A 65 6.46 10.60 -1.56
C LYS A 65 7.62 10.18 -0.66
N VAL A 66 8.00 8.90 -0.71
CA VAL A 66 9.17 8.38 0.00
C VAL A 66 10.31 8.14 -0.98
N LYS A 67 11.55 8.45 -0.56
CA LYS A 67 12.75 8.32 -1.41
C LYS A 67 13.27 6.88 -1.46
N ALA A 68 13.10 6.13 -0.38
CA ALA A 68 13.53 4.74 -0.26
C ALA A 68 12.52 3.97 0.60
N LEU A 69 12.23 2.73 0.24
CA LEU A 69 11.29 1.85 0.95
C LEU A 69 12.00 0.79 1.80
N CYS A 70 13.30 0.67 1.66
CA CYS A 70 14.12 -0.24 2.46
C CYS A 70 15.45 0.42 2.81
N PRO A 71 16.12 -0.03 3.87
CA PRO A 71 17.49 0.38 4.15
C PRO A 71 18.43 -0.16 3.08
N LYS A 72 19.45 0.62 2.75
CA LYS A 72 20.57 0.14 1.93
C LYS A 72 21.36 -0.87 2.76
N ASP A 73 21.87 -1.91 2.12
CA ASP A 73 22.76 -2.91 2.72
C ASP A 73 22.18 -3.56 4.00
N PHE A 74 20.85 -3.77 4.04
CA PHE A 74 20.21 -4.44 5.17
C PHE A 74 20.69 -5.89 5.25
N LYS A 75 21.11 -6.27 6.45
CA LYS A 75 21.40 -7.65 6.83
C LYS A 75 20.57 -7.99 8.07
N GLU A 76 19.93 -9.16 8.03
CA GLU A 76 19.20 -9.65 9.17
C GLU A 76 20.15 -10.01 10.33
N GLU A 77 19.83 -9.57 11.53
CA GLU A 77 20.61 -9.85 12.72
C GLU A 77 20.53 -11.32 13.11
N GLN A 78 21.68 -11.97 13.25
CA GLN A 78 21.77 -13.41 13.54
C GLN A 78 21.91 -13.69 15.04
N THR A 79 22.23 -12.69 15.83
CA THR A 79 22.44 -12.81 17.28
C THR A 79 21.26 -12.30 18.08
N THR A 80 21.28 -12.45 19.40
CA THR A 80 20.28 -11.89 20.32
C THR A 80 20.62 -10.48 20.81
N VAL A 81 21.83 -10.02 20.57
CA VAL A 81 22.27 -8.67 20.90
C VAL A 81 22.41 -7.87 19.62
N TRP A 82 21.59 -6.82 19.48
CA TRP A 82 21.53 -6.00 18.30
C TRP A 82 22.04 -4.58 18.57
N SER A 83 22.87 -4.08 17.68
CA SER A 83 23.41 -2.72 17.75
C SER A 83 23.35 -2.06 16.37
N PHE A 84 22.64 -0.96 16.27
CA PHE A 84 22.47 -0.22 15.04
C PHE A 84 23.18 1.13 15.12
N LYS A 85 24.16 1.35 14.24
CA LYS A 85 24.93 2.61 14.17
C LYS A 85 24.03 3.82 13.85
N GLN A 86 22.93 3.61 13.18
CA GLN A 86 21.99 4.64 12.76
C GLN A 86 20.57 4.20 13.07
N ARG A 87 19.69 5.17 13.36
CA ARG A 87 18.29 4.88 13.63
C ARG A 87 17.56 4.25 12.42
N GLY A 88 17.93 4.63 11.19
CA GLY A 88 17.17 4.32 9.98
C GLY A 88 16.19 5.44 9.60
N LYS A 89 16.17 5.77 8.28
CA LYS A 89 15.40 6.91 7.72
C LYS A 89 14.74 6.56 6.39
N TRP A 90 14.41 5.29 6.14
CA TRP A 90 13.64 4.93 4.95
C TRP A 90 12.15 5.08 5.18
N ALA A 91 11.36 4.99 4.15
CA ALA A 91 9.92 5.22 4.13
C ALA A 91 9.56 6.53 4.88
N THR A 92 8.68 6.42 5.84
CA THR A 92 8.22 7.56 6.66
C THR A 92 8.79 7.54 8.07
N HIS A 93 9.80 6.71 8.32
CA HIS A 93 10.41 6.64 9.65
C HIS A 93 11.06 7.95 10.05
N SER A 94 10.69 8.44 11.23
CA SER A 94 11.27 9.64 11.84
C SER A 94 11.58 9.41 13.33
N GLY A 95 12.47 10.22 13.89
CA GLY A 95 12.80 10.21 15.31
C GLY A 95 11.99 11.18 16.15
N GLU A 96 10.99 11.85 15.58
CA GLU A 96 10.26 12.96 16.22
C GLU A 96 9.38 12.52 17.39
N TYR A 97 8.88 11.29 17.37
CA TYR A 97 8.07 10.76 18.46
C TYR A 97 8.96 10.19 19.56
N ARG A 98 8.84 10.72 20.78
CA ARG A 98 9.63 10.28 21.94
C ARG A 98 9.30 8.81 22.27
N GLY A 99 10.32 8.00 22.53
CA GLY A 99 10.17 6.57 22.81
C GLY A 99 10.04 5.68 21.57
N ASN A 100 10.07 6.28 20.37
CA ASN A 100 10.04 5.52 19.15
C ASN A 100 11.36 4.75 18.94
N TRP A 101 11.29 3.45 18.75
CA TRP A 101 12.46 2.60 18.54
C TRP A 101 13.00 2.66 17.09
N SER A 102 14.17 2.08 16.87
CA SER A 102 14.76 1.97 15.54
C SER A 102 13.93 1.04 14.65
N PRO A 103 13.61 1.40 13.41
CA PRO A 103 12.86 0.54 12.49
C PRO A 103 13.62 -0.75 12.11
N TYR A 104 14.92 -0.85 12.34
CA TYR A 104 15.65 -2.10 12.21
C TYR A 104 15.13 -3.19 13.16
N ILE A 105 14.63 -2.82 14.34
CA ILE A 105 14.13 -3.77 15.35
C ILE A 105 12.87 -4.48 14.83
N PRO A 106 11.74 -3.80 14.54
CA PRO A 106 10.57 -4.48 14.05
C PRO A 106 10.80 -5.16 12.69
N ARG A 107 11.68 -4.60 11.83
CA ARG A 107 12.05 -5.25 10.57
C ARG A 107 12.64 -6.63 10.78
N ASN A 108 13.65 -6.76 11.66
CA ASN A 108 14.26 -8.04 11.98
C ASN A 108 13.26 -9.03 12.59
N VAL A 109 12.43 -8.58 13.55
CA VAL A 109 11.43 -9.44 14.19
C VAL A 109 10.40 -9.93 13.18
N ILE A 110 9.85 -9.03 12.35
CA ILE A 110 8.84 -9.38 11.35
C ILE A 110 9.40 -10.37 10.32
N LEU A 111 10.62 -10.16 9.84
CA LEU A 111 11.25 -11.09 8.88
C LEU A 111 11.48 -12.46 9.47
N LYS A 112 11.97 -12.54 10.72
CA LYS A 112 12.27 -13.80 11.39
C LYS A 112 11.04 -14.61 11.76
N TYR A 113 9.97 -13.96 12.18
CA TYR A 113 8.86 -14.65 12.86
C TYR A 113 7.53 -14.56 12.13
N SER A 114 7.51 -14.01 10.91
CA SER A 114 6.29 -13.96 10.10
C SER A 114 6.57 -14.11 8.62
N LYS A 115 5.52 -14.48 7.87
CA LYS A 115 5.50 -14.57 6.41
C LYS A 115 4.62 -13.43 5.82
N PRO A 116 4.81 -13.06 4.54
CA PRO A 116 3.89 -12.15 3.86
C PRO A 116 2.42 -12.56 4.04
N ALA A 117 1.54 -11.56 4.15
CA ALA A 117 0.11 -11.67 4.42
C ALA A 117 -0.30 -12.10 5.85
N GLU A 118 0.63 -12.54 6.70
CA GLU A 118 0.33 -12.82 8.10
C GLU A 118 0.06 -11.55 8.92
N LEU A 119 -0.52 -11.72 10.10
CA LEU A 119 -0.93 -10.64 10.99
C LEU A 119 0.15 -10.37 12.04
N VAL A 120 0.59 -9.12 12.10
CA VAL A 120 1.45 -8.57 13.16
C VAL A 120 0.58 -7.76 14.11
N LEU A 121 0.78 -7.93 15.41
CA LEU A 121 0.09 -7.18 16.46
C LEU A 121 1.09 -6.35 17.24
N ASP A 122 0.83 -5.03 17.36
CA ASP A 122 1.62 -4.09 18.16
C ASP A 122 0.70 -3.38 19.15
N TYR A 123 0.86 -3.67 20.44
CA TYR A 123 0.03 -3.12 21.52
C TYR A 123 0.40 -1.69 21.93
N PHE A 124 1.57 -1.20 21.55
CA PHE A 124 2.11 0.11 21.96
C PHE A 124 2.76 0.79 20.76
N CYS A 125 1.97 1.02 19.73
CA CYS A 125 2.50 1.36 18.40
C CYS A 125 3.21 2.72 18.32
N GLY A 126 2.96 3.63 19.24
CA GLY A 126 3.52 4.98 19.19
C GLY A 126 3.29 5.64 17.83
N ALA A 127 4.36 6.08 17.18
CA ALA A 127 4.31 6.66 15.83
C ALA A 127 4.12 5.61 14.70
N GLY A 128 3.87 4.34 15.03
CA GLY A 128 3.58 3.29 14.06
C GLY A 128 4.80 2.70 13.35
N THR A 129 5.97 2.68 13.99
CA THR A 129 7.20 2.14 13.37
C THR A 129 7.02 0.69 12.94
N THR A 130 6.44 -0.16 13.79
CA THR A 130 6.11 -1.57 13.47
C THR A 130 5.09 -1.66 12.33
N ALA A 131 4.05 -0.84 12.36
CA ALA A 131 3.01 -0.85 11.33
C ALA A 131 3.56 -0.42 9.96
N VAL A 132 4.49 0.54 9.93
CA VAL A 132 5.19 0.94 8.70
C VAL A 132 6.02 -0.23 8.16
N GLU A 133 6.79 -0.93 9.01
CA GLU A 133 7.57 -2.09 8.59
C GLU A 133 6.68 -3.26 8.15
N ALA A 134 5.58 -3.54 8.86
CA ALA A 134 4.62 -4.56 8.44
C ALA A 134 4.06 -4.26 7.04
N LYS A 135 3.68 -3.00 6.78
CA LYS A 135 3.23 -2.55 5.45
C LYS A 135 4.31 -2.74 4.37
N LEU A 136 5.56 -2.34 4.65
CA LEU A 136 6.68 -2.48 3.73
C LEU A 136 6.99 -3.94 3.40
N LEU A 137 6.84 -4.82 4.36
CA LEU A 137 7.14 -6.25 4.24
C LEU A 137 5.92 -7.10 3.81
N GLY A 138 4.79 -6.46 3.48
CA GLY A 138 3.59 -7.15 3.00
C GLY A 138 2.84 -7.94 4.07
N ARG A 139 2.97 -7.56 5.34
CA ARG A 139 2.21 -8.13 6.46
C ARG A 139 0.98 -7.27 6.77
N LYS A 140 -0.06 -7.89 7.29
CA LYS A 140 -1.17 -7.17 7.93
C LYS A 140 -0.71 -6.68 9.31
N CYS A 141 -1.26 -5.56 9.80
CA CYS A 141 -0.92 -5.08 11.14
C CYS A 141 -2.16 -4.58 11.87
N VAL A 142 -2.29 -4.99 13.11
CA VAL A 142 -3.17 -4.35 14.10
C VAL A 142 -2.26 -3.60 15.06
N ALA A 143 -2.42 -2.27 15.11
CA ALA A 143 -1.59 -1.39 15.92
C ALA A 143 -2.49 -0.64 16.91
N LEU A 144 -2.18 -0.72 18.18
CA LEU A 144 -2.92 -0.12 19.28
C LEU A 144 -2.04 0.86 20.04
N ASP A 145 -2.64 1.91 20.56
CA ASP A 145 -2.01 2.82 21.50
C ASP A 145 -3.10 3.51 22.33
N ILE A 146 -2.81 3.83 23.58
CA ILE A 146 -3.73 4.58 24.44
C ILE A 146 -3.73 6.08 24.11
N ASN A 147 -2.69 6.57 23.43
CA ASN A 147 -2.52 7.97 23.10
C ASN A 147 -3.06 8.27 21.69
N ASP A 148 -4.18 8.98 21.62
CA ASP A 148 -4.80 9.38 20.34
C ASP A 148 -3.84 10.12 19.40
N LYS A 149 -2.94 10.95 19.95
CA LYS A 149 -1.91 11.66 19.16
C LYS A 149 -0.91 10.69 18.52
N ALA A 150 -0.60 9.59 19.21
CA ALA A 150 0.24 8.52 18.64
C ALA A 150 -0.49 7.84 17.46
N ILE A 151 -1.77 7.52 17.62
CA ILE A 151 -2.59 6.94 16.56
C ILE A 151 -2.69 7.86 15.34
N GLU A 152 -2.93 9.15 15.54
CA GLU A 152 -2.95 10.14 14.44
C GLU A 152 -1.61 10.21 13.71
N LEU A 153 -0.51 10.19 14.45
CA LEU A 153 0.83 10.20 13.88
C LEU A 153 1.12 8.90 13.13
N ALA A 154 0.75 7.76 13.68
CA ALA A 154 0.88 6.46 13.02
C ALA A 154 0.10 6.43 11.70
N LYS A 155 -1.15 6.89 11.67
CA LYS A 155 -1.96 7.05 10.45
C LYS A 155 -1.25 7.91 9.40
N ARG A 156 -0.69 9.06 9.80
CA ARG A 156 0.08 9.92 8.90
C ARG A 156 1.35 9.25 8.37
N ASN A 157 2.01 8.45 9.19
CA ASN A 157 3.22 7.72 8.80
C ASN A 157 2.91 6.53 7.87
N LEU A 158 1.71 5.99 7.94
CA LEU A 158 1.23 4.94 7.02
C LEU A 158 0.72 5.48 5.68
N ASP A 159 0.62 6.81 5.51
CA ASP A 159 0.11 7.45 4.30
C ASP A 159 1.19 7.59 3.22
N PHE A 160 1.64 6.45 2.68
CA PHE A 160 2.55 6.36 1.54
C PHE A 160 2.20 5.16 0.65
N PRO A 161 2.40 5.26 -0.68
CA PRO A 161 2.11 4.17 -1.59
C PRO A 161 3.20 3.09 -1.53
N VAL A 162 2.80 1.82 -1.61
CA VAL A 162 3.69 0.67 -1.84
C VAL A 162 3.12 -0.11 -3.01
N SER A 163 3.86 -0.26 -4.10
CA SER A 163 3.41 -1.04 -5.25
C SER A 163 3.57 -2.55 -4.99
N MET A 164 2.75 -3.36 -5.67
CA MET A 164 2.88 -4.83 -5.59
C MET A 164 4.25 -5.32 -6.04
N GLN A 165 4.85 -4.70 -7.06
CA GLN A 165 6.21 -5.02 -7.51
C GLN A 165 7.26 -4.75 -6.43
N GLN A 166 7.10 -3.66 -5.65
CA GLN A 166 7.98 -3.34 -4.54
C GLN A 166 7.84 -4.34 -3.39
N LEU A 167 6.63 -4.83 -3.12
CA LEU A 167 6.39 -5.88 -2.12
C LEU A 167 7.06 -7.20 -2.53
N THR A 168 7.01 -7.57 -3.80
CA THR A 168 7.65 -8.78 -4.33
C THR A 168 9.17 -8.71 -4.21
N LEU A 169 9.77 -7.58 -4.58
CA LEU A 169 11.22 -7.37 -4.43
C LEU A 169 11.68 -7.44 -2.98
N LEU A 170 10.90 -6.90 -2.04
CA LEU A 170 11.23 -6.93 -0.61
C LEU A 170 11.09 -8.32 0.00
N SER A 171 10.24 -9.19 -0.56
CA SER A 171 10.08 -10.58 -0.13
C SER A 171 11.19 -11.51 -0.64
N SER A 172 11.83 -11.19 -1.76
CA SER A 172 12.93 -11.98 -2.34
C SER A 172 14.26 -11.87 -1.60
N PHE A 173 14.39 -10.93 -0.68
CA PHE A 173 15.57 -10.82 0.22
C PHE A 173 15.48 -11.73 1.45
N SER A 174 14.43 -12.54 1.57
CA SER A 174 14.15 -13.43 2.73
C SER A 174 14.42 -14.92 2.45
N SER A 175 15.13 -15.23 1.35
CA SER A 175 15.55 -16.60 0.96
C SER A 175 17.04 -16.80 1.11
#